data_d4ee583027a5f336cd2ac5a3a3fa591c
#
_entry.id   d4ee583027a5f336cd2ac5a3a3fa591c
#
_cell.length_a   1.000
_cell.length_b   1.000
_cell.length_c   1.000
_cell.angle_alpha   90.00
_cell.angle_beta   90.00
_cell.angle_gamma   90.00
#
_symmetry.space_group_name_H-M   'P 1'
#
loop_
_entity.id
_entity.type
_entity.pdbx_description
1 polymer ?
#
loop_
_entity_poly.entity_id
_entity_poly.type
_entity_poly.pdbx_seq_one_letter_code
_entity_poly.pdbx_strand_id
1 'polypeptide(L)'
;MKDFDYIIIGGGCAGLSLAYELEIHQKLENKTLAIIEPRDEYKRDKTWSFWKIIPHNFDDCVKKSWENFSINVPNKTKFLECSNYPYQSIDSGLFYKKVVDRLKQNKNINFFKNIDEINSKNSFIFNSVPQLKKNNNDLWQHFCGVEIETKNIFLMMK
;
A
#
# COMPACT_ATOMS: atom_id res chain seq x y z
N MET A 1 -1.15 -7.16 -29.81
CA MET A 1 -1.26 -6.71 -28.41
C MET A 1 -2.37 -7.51 -27.76
N LYS A 2 -2.19 -7.90 -26.50
CA LYS A 2 -3.19 -8.68 -25.74
C LYS A 2 -4.23 -7.74 -25.13
N ASP A 3 -5.50 -8.13 -25.16
CA ASP A 3 -6.61 -7.41 -24.50
C ASP A 3 -6.75 -7.86 -23.07
N PHE A 4 -7.18 -6.94 -22.19
CA PHE A 4 -7.47 -7.20 -20.79
C PHE A 4 -8.79 -6.55 -20.39
N ASP A 5 -9.55 -7.21 -19.51
CA ASP A 5 -10.78 -6.65 -18.93
C ASP A 5 -10.46 -5.51 -17.97
N TYR A 6 -9.40 -5.69 -17.15
CA TYR A 6 -8.97 -4.72 -16.15
C TYR A 6 -7.49 -4.39 -16.33
N ILE A 7 -7.15 -3.11 -16.11
CA ILE A 7 -5.78 -2.62 -16.09
C ILE A 7 -5.58 -1.82 -14.80
N ILE A 8 -4.55 -2.15 -14.04
CA ILE A 8 -4.09 -1.37 -12.90
C ILE A 8 -2.76 -0.72 -13.27
N ILE A 9 -2.72 0.61 -13.29
CA ILE A 9 -1.50 1.39 -13.50
C ILE A 9 -0.90 1.74 -12.15
N GLY A 10 0.28 1.22 -11.87
CA GLY A 10 0.99 1.35 -10.61
C GLY A 10 0.88 0.09 -9.74
N GLY A 11 2.00 -0.62 -9.57
CA GLY A 11 2.15 -1.77 -8.69
C GLY A 11 2.60 -1.39 -7.27
N GLY A 12 2.15 -0.24 -6.75
CA GLY A 12 2.38 0.18 -5.37
C GLY A 12 1.35 -0.41 -4.40
N CYS A 13 1.29 0.13 -3.18
CA CYS A 13 0.36 -0.32 -2.15
C CYS A 13 -1.09 -0.36 -2.64
N ALA A 14 -1.58 0.74 -3.21
CA ALA A 14 -2.98 0.84 -3.64
C ALA A 14 -3.32 -0.12 -4.79
N GLY A 15 -2.50 -0.14 -5.85
CA GLY A 15 -2.74 -0.99 -7.01
C GLY A 15 -2.66 -2.47 -6.68
N LEU A 16 -1.64 -2.89 -5.91
CA LEU A 16 -1.49 -4.28 -5.50
C LEU A 16 -2.56 -4.71 -4.49
N SER A 17 -2.99 -3.84 -3.57
CA SER A 17 -4.10 -4.15 -2.66
C SER A 17 -5.39 -4.40 -3.44
N LEU A 18 -5.71 -3.53 -4.42
CA LEU A 18 -6.88 -3.72 -5.28
C LEU A 18 -6.81 -5.04 -6.04
N ALA A 19 -5.66 -5.35 -6.65
CA ALA A 19 -5.47 -6.61 -7.38
C ALA A 19 -5.64 -7.82 -6.46
N TYR A 20 -5.10 -7.76 -5.24
CA TYR A 20 -5.21 -8.82 -4.25
C TYR A 20 -6.66 -9.04 -3.81
N GLU A 21 -7.39 -7.96 -3.51
CA GLU A 21 -8.81 -8.06 -3.13
C GLU A 21 -9.66 -8.64 -4.28
N LEU A 22 -9.42 -8.22 -5.53
CA LEU A 22 -10.10 -8.80 -6.69
C LEU A 22 -9.83 -10.30 -6.81
N GLU A 23 -8.60 -10.73 -6.55
CA GLU A 23 -8.19 -12.14 -6.61
C GLU A 23 -8.84 -12.97 -5.51
N ILE A 24 -8.71 -12.57 -4.23
CA ILE A 24 -9.21 -13.38 -3.11
C ILE A 24 -10.74 -13.44 -3.05
N HIS A 25 -11.41 -12.42 -3.58
CA HIS A 25 -12.87 -12.39 -3.70
C HIS A 25 -13.39 -12.95 -5.03
N GLN A 26 -12.55 -13.65 -5.79
CA GLN A 26 -12.91 -14.35 -7.04
C GLN A 26 -13.56 -13.44 -8.09
N LYS A 27 -13.21 -12.11 -8.05
CA LYS A 27 -13.75 -11.14 -9.03
C LYS A 27 -13.07 -11.20 -10.39
N LEU A 28 -12.05 -12.07 -10.52
CA LEU A 28 -11.32 -12.33 -11.77
C LEU A 28 -11.74 -13.65 -12.43
N GLU A 29 -12.84 -14.28 -12.01
CA GLU A 29 -13.41 -15.42 -12.73
C GLU A 29 -13.80 -14.97 -14.15
N ASN A 30 -13.22 -15.66 -15.15
CA ASN A 30 -13.38 -15.34 -16.57
C ASN A 30 -13.02 -13.90 -16.97
N LYS A 31 -12.22 -13.22 -16.15
CA LYS A 31 -11.69 -11.88 -16.38
C LYS A 31 -10.18 -11.87 -16.33
N THR A 32 -9.59 -10.99 -17.13
CA THR A 32 -8.14 -10.81 -17.21
C THR A 32 -7.72 -9.49 -16.60
N LEU A 33 -6.59 -9.49 -15.90
CA LEU A 33 -6.01 -8.32 -15.26
C LEU A 33 -4.58 -8.07 -15.75
N ALA A 34 -4.30 -6.87 -16.20
CA ALA A 34 -2.94 -6.37 -16.41
C ALA A 34 -2.53 -5.43 -15.27
N ILE A 35 -1.34 -5.62 -14.73
CA ILE A 35 -0.72 -4.71 -13.76
C ILE A 35 0.50 -4.07 -14.43
N ILE A 36 0.48 -2.75 -14.56
CA ILE A 36 1.56 -1.98 -15.18
C ILE A 36 2.46 -1.42 -14.08
N GLU A 37 3.68 -1.95 -13.99
CA GLU A 37 4.66 -1.52 -13.00
C GLU A 37 6.07 -1.51 -13.60
N PRO A 38 6.70 -0.35 -13.77
CA PRO A 38 8.01 -0.25 -14.39
C PRO A 38 9.17 -0.79 -13.54
N ARG A 39 9.00 -0.97 -12.22
CA ARG A 39 10.06 -1.49 -11.35
C ARG A 39 10.45 -2.92 -11.72
N ASP A 40 11.74 -3.23 -11.66
CA ASP A 40 12.24 -4.58 -11.87
C ASP A 40 12.05 -5.47 -10.64
N GLU A 41 12.20 -4.89 -9.46
CA GLU A 41 12.14 -5.59 -8.20
C GLU A 41 11.26 -4.87 -7.18
N TYR A 42 10.59 -5.66 -6.36
CA TYR A 42 9.90 -5.18 -5.15
C TYR A 42 10.84 -5.33 -3.96
N LYS A 43 11.27 -4.20 -3.42
CA LYS A 43 12.17 -4.12 -2.26
C LYS A 43 11.42 -3.59 -1.04
N ARG A 44 12.03 -3.80 0.15
CA ARG A 44 11.56 -3.19 1.39
C ARG A 44 11.96 -1.71 1.41
N ASP A 45 11.31 -0.89 0.59
CA ASP A 45 11.67 0.50 0.30
C ASP A 45 10.63 1.52 0.75
N LYS A 46 9.52 1.06 1.33
CA LYS A 46 8.40 1.89 1.77
C LYS A 46 7.98 1.55 3.18
N THR A 47 7.51 2.56 3.89
CA THR A 47 6.80 2.43 5.16
C THR A 47 5.40 2.96 4.96
N TRP A 48 4.41 2.09 5.18
CA TRP A 48 3.01 2.48 5.16
C TRP A 48 2.45 2.33 6.55
N SER A 49 1.81 3.39 7.03
CA SER A 49 1.20 3.40 8.34
C SER A 49 -0.20 3.99 8.28
N PHE A 50 -1.11 3.43 9.05
CA PHE A 50 -2.52 3.79 9.05
C PHE A 50 -3.19 3.41 10.36
N TRP A 51 -4.37 3.99 10.61
CA TRP A 51 -5.24 3.59 11.70
C TRP A 51 -6.04 2.35 11.28
N LYS A 52 -5.98 1.26 12.07
CA LYS A 52 -6.78 0.06 11.81
C LYS A 52 -8.24 0.30 12.21
N ILE A 53 -9.01 0.86 11.30
CA ILE A 53 -10.44 1.15 11.51
C ILE A 53 -11.29 -0.08 11.24
N ILE A 54 -10.87 -0.93 10.28
CA ILE A 54 -11.54 -2.18 9.89
C ILE A 54 -10.52 -3.31 9.81
N PRO A 55 -10.96 -4.58 9.90
CA PRO A 55 -10.11 -5.73 9.58
C PRO A 55 -9.57 -5.63 8.16
N HIS A 56 -8.37 -6.13 7.94
CA HIS A 56 -7.74 -6.17 6.61
C HIS A 56 -6.97 -7.48 6.42
N ASN A 57 -6.65 -7.82 5.18
CA ASN A 57 -6.01 -9.08 4.81
C ASN A 57 -4.47 -9.08 4.95
N PHE A 58 -3.89 -8.07 5.62
CA PHE A 58 -2.44 -7.85 5.73
C PHE A 58 -1.94 -7.85 7.18
N ASP A 59 -2.68 -8.46 8.12
CA ASP A 59 -2.28 -8.52 9.53
C ASP A 59 -0.93 -9.23 9.72
N ASP A 60 -0.62 -10.22 8.89
CA ASP A 60 0.66 -10.94 8.86
C ASP A 60 1.82 -10.11 8.28
N CYS A 61 1.54 -8.97 7.67
CA CYS A 61 2.53 -8.00 7.20
C CYS A 61 2.74 -6.83 8.17
N VAL A 62 1.99 -6.80 9.29
CA VAL A 62 2.13 -5.73 10.28
C VAL A 62 3.46 -5.85 11.01
N LYS A 63 4.30 -4.82 10.88
CA LYS A 63 5.58 -4.70 11.57
C LYS A 63 5.39 -4.29 13.02
N LYS A 64 4.51 -3.32 13.25
CA LYS A 64 4.23 -2.76 14.57
C LYS A 64 2.82 -2.21 14.65
N SER A 65 2.23 -2.32 15.84
CA SER A 65 0.94 -1.73 16.19
C SER A 65 1.11 -0.94 17.49
N TRP A 66 0.57 0.27 17.54
CA TRP A 66 0.60 1.15 18.70
C TRP A 66 -0.82 1.49 19.13
N GLU A 67 -1.08 1.35 20.41
CA GLU A 67 -2.35 1.71 21.05
C GLU A 67 -2.28 3.08 21.73
N ASN A 68 -1.08 3.65 21.80
CA ASN A 68 -0.84 4.96 22.40
C ASN A 68 0.14 5.76 21.54
N PHE A 69 -0.06 7.08 21.53
CA PHE A 69 0.84 8.03 20.89
C PHE A 69 0.86 9.36 21.62
N SER A 70 1.84 10.18 21.36
CA SER A 70 1.89 11.53 21.90
C SER A 70 2.01 12.57 20.79
N ILE A 71 1.41 13.73 21.02
CA ILE A 71 1.61 14.92 20.22
C ILE A 71 2.38 15.92 21.07
N ASN A 72 3.53 16.36 20.57
CA ASN A 72 4.42 17.26 21.23
C ASN A 72 4.51 18.59 20.48
N VAL A 73 4.36 19.67 21.19
CA VAL A 73 4.65 21.04 20.73
C VAL A 73 5.58 21.70 21.75
N PRO A 74 6.28 22.81 21.44
CA PRO A 74 7.36 23.33 22.28
C PRO A 74 7.04 23.45 23.78
N ASN A 75 5.81 23.72 24.15
CA ASN A 75 5.44 23.94 25.54
C ASN A 75 4.33 22.99 26.05
N LYS A 76 4.01 21.94 25.30
CA LYS A 76 2.91 21.03 25.66
C LYS A 76 3.07 19.66 25.02
N THR A 77 2.86 18.62 25.83
CA THR A 77 2.72 17.23 25.36
C THR A 77 1.31 16.74 25.67
N LYS A 78 0.68 16.10 24.70
CA LYS A 78 -0.59 15.40 24.90
C LYS A 78 -0.39 13.92 24.59
N PHE A 79 -0.69 13.05 25.56
CA PHE A 79 -0.74 11.60 25.39
C PHE A 79 -2.16 11.22 25.00
N LEU A 80 -2.28 10.31 24.06
CA LEU A 80 -3.55 9.85 23.49
C LEU A 80 -3.55 8.33 23.44
N GLU A 81 -4.67 7.74 23.75
CA GLU A 81 -4.94 6.31 23.63
C GLU A 81 -5.77 6.07 22.37
N CYS A 82 -5.44 5.01 21.64
CA CYS A 82 -6.08 4.64 20.39
C CYS A 82 -6.33 3.12 20.28
N SER A 83 -6.57 2.44 21.41
CA SER A 83 -6.76 0.98 21.47
C SER A 83 -7.90 0.50 20.57
N ASN A 84 -8.97 1.28 20.42
CA ASN A 84 -10.07 0.94 19.52
C ASN A 84 -9.69 0.99 18.05
N TYR A 85 -8.72 1.84 17.69
CA TYR A 85 -8.21 2.02 16.33
C TYR A 85 -6.70 2.16 16.38
N PRO A 86 -5.97 1.07 16.63
CA PRO A 86 -4.52 1.14 16.78
C PRO A 86 -3.85 1.64 15.50
N TYR A 87 -2.79 2.41 15.68
CA TYR A 87 -1.95 2.83 14.56
C TYR A 87 -1.00 1.72 14.19
N GLN A 88 -1.01 1.29 12.93
CA GLN A 88 -0.22 0.16 12.45
C GLN A 88 0.77 0.59 11.38
N SER A 89 1.92 -0.07 11.35
CA SER A 89 2.90 0.04 10.29
C SER A 89 3.08 -1.30 9.59
N ILE A 90 2.98 -1.31 8.27
CA ILE A 90 3.15 -2.47 7.39
C ILE A 90 4.59 -2.56 6.90
N ASP A 91 5.15 -3.75 6.94
CA ASP A 91 6.39 -4.10 6.26
C ASP A 91 6.14 -4.24 4.76
N SER A 92 6.70 -3.33 3.97
CA SER A 92 6.49 -3.35 2.52
C SER A 92 7.07 -4.59 1.85
N GLY A 93 8.16 -5.13 2.36
CA GLY A 93 8.76 -6.36 1.81
C GLY A 93 7.86 -7.57 2.01
N LEU A 94 7.29 -7.75 3.20
CA LEU A 94 6.32 -8.82 3.48
C LEU A 94 5.03 -8.65 2.66
N PHE A 95 4.53 -7.41 2.58
CA PHE A 95 3.36 -7.10 1.77
C PHE A 95 3.59 -7.44 0.29
N TYR A 96 4.68 -6.96 -0.30
CA TYR A 96 4.99 -7.25 -1.69
C TYR A 96 5.14 -8.75 -1.93
N LYS A 97 5.87 -9.44 -1.08
CA LYS A 97 6.03 -10.89 -1.19
C LYS A 97 4.68 -11.60 -1.18
N LYS A 98 3.86 -11.37 -0.17
CA LYS A 98 2.54 -11.99 -0.02
C LYS A 98 1.66 -11.76 -1.24
N VAL A 99 1.54 -10.49 -1.64
CA VAL A 99 0.62 -10.08 -2.71
C VAL A 99 1.10 -10.58 -4.06
N VAL A 100 2.35 -10.31 -4.41
CA VAL A 100 2.90 -10.67 -5.73
C VAL A 100 2.97 -12.18 -5.91
N ASP A 101 3.38 -12.93 -4.87
CA ASP A 101 3.39 -14.40 -4.91
C ASP A 101 1.97 -14.96 -5.16
N ARG A 102 0.96 -14.39 -4.52
CA ARG A 102 -0.44 -14.79 -4.74
C ARG A 102 -0.91 -14.46 -6.16
N LEU A 103 -0.70 -13.22 -6.61
CA LEU A 103 -1.16 -12.77 -7.93
C LEU A 103 -0.51 -13.54 -9.07
N LYS A 104 0.78 -13.90 -8.96
CA LYS A 104 1.49 -14.69 -9.97
C LYS A 104 0.98 -16.13 -10.14
N GLN A 105 0.24 -16.67 -9.16
CA GLN A 105 -0.37 -18.01 -9.27
C GLN A 105 -1.60 -18.01 -10.18
N ASN A 106 -2.23 -16.85 -10.39
CA ASN A 106 -3.39 -16.74 -11.27
C ASN A 106 -2.96 -16.44 -12.71
N LYS A 107 -3.19 -17.38 -13.62
CA LYS A 107 -2.86 -17.27 -15.07
C LYS A 107 -3.58 -16.12 -15.79
N ASN A 108 -4.65 -15.59 -15.20
CA ASN A 108 -5.42 -14.46 -15.75
C ASN A 108 -4.81 -13.12 -15.37
N ILE A 109 -3.78 -13.09 -14.51
CA ILE A 109 -3.10 -11.87 -14.07
C ILE A 109 -1.72 -11.81 -14.73
N ASN A 110 -1.41 -10.69 -15.39
CA ASN A 110 -0.13 -10.47 -16.03
C ASN A 110 0.48 -9.14 -15.59
N PHE A 111 1.80 -9.13 -15.43
CA PHE A 111 2.57 -7.93 -15.11
C PHE A 111 3.30 -7.42 -16.36
N PHE A 112 3.27 -6.10 -16.57
CA PHE A 112 3.91 -5.41 -17.68
C PHE A 112 4.71 -4.22 -17.18
N LYS A 113 5.74 -3.83 -17.93
CA LYS A 113 6.56 -2.65 -17.63
C LYS A 113 5.91 -1.36 -18.15
N ASN A 114 5.27 -1.45 -19.30
CA ASN A 114 4.69 -0.32 -19.99
C ASN A 114 3.28 -0.66 -20.48
N ILE A 115 2.38 0.34 -20.46
CA ILE A 115 1.03 0.21 -20.99
C ILE A 115 0.99 -0.01 -22.51
N ASP A 116 2.03 0.43 -23.22
CA ASP A 116 2.15 0.24 -24.67
C ASP A 116 2.33 -1.23 -25.08
N GLU A 117 2.58 -2.13 -24.13
CA GLU A 117 2.69 -3.57 -24.40
C GLU A 117 1.33 -4.25 -24.60
N ILE A 118 0.24 -3.58 -24.24
CA ILE A 118 -1.12 -4.13 -24.24
C ILE A 118 -2.10 -3.24 -24.99
N ASN A 119 -3.26 -3.80 -25.35
CA ASN A 119 -4.38 -3.02 -25.87
C ASN A 119 -5.31 -2.61 -24.73
N SER A 120 -5.48 -1.29 -24.53
CA SER A 120 -6.27 -0.72 -23.42
C SER A 120 -7.63 -0.18 -23.83
N LYS A 121 -8.03 -0.28 -25.13
CA LYS A 121 -9.21 0.42 -25.67
C LYS A 121 -10.53 0.07 -25.00
N ASN A 122 -10.70 -1.20 -24.58
CA ASN A 122 -11.96 -1.71 -24.01
C ASN A 122 -11.81 -2.14 -22.55
N SER A 123 -10.77 -1.69 -21.87
CA SER A 123 -10.46 -2.09 -20.50
C SER A 123 -11.00 -1.10 -19.47
N PHE A 124 -11.36 -1.59 -18.28
CA PHE A 124 -11.51 -0.74 -17.10
C PHE A 124 -10.13 -0.43 -16.52
N ILE A 125 -9.76 0.85 -16.46
CA ILE A 125 -8.44 1.30 -16.03
C ILE A 125 -8.52 1.92 -14.64
N PHE A 126 -7.72 1.37 -13.71
CA PHE A 126 -7.49 1.92 -12.37
C PHE A 126 -6.09 2.53 -12.33
N ASN A 127 -6.00 3.84 -12.18
CA ASN A 127 -4.71 4.51 -12.08
C ASN A 127 -4.39 4.86 -10.63
N SER A 128 -3.42 4.16 -10.04
CA SER A 128 -2.92 4.39 -8.69
C SER A 128 -1.67 5.27 -8.62
N VAL A 129 -1.21 5.78 -9.77
CA VAL A 129 -0.06 6.68 -9.84
C VAL A 129 -0.53 8.12 -9.63
N PRO A 130 -0.01 8.83 -8.62
CA PRO A 130 -0.39 10.22 -8.37
C PRO A 130 -0.05 11.11 -9.56
N GLN A 131 -1.03 11.86 -10.04
CA GLN A 131 -0.81 12.91 -11.04
C GLN A 131 -0.70 14.25 -10.30
N LEU A 132 0.52 14.67 -10.01
CA LEU A 132 0.78 15.95 -9.37
C LEU A 132 0.62 17.08 -10.40
N LYS A 133 -0.58 17.64 -10.50
CA LYS A 133 -0.76 18.94 -11.15
C LYS A 133 -0.34 20.00 -10.15
N LYS A 134 0.78 20.69 -10.40
CA LYS A 134 1.17 21.84 -9.61
C LYS A 134 0.14 22.96 -9.82
N ASN A 135 -0.62 23.26 -8.79
CA ASN A 135 -1.46 24.45 -8.72
C ASN A 135 -0.84 25.41 -7.69
N ASN A 136 -0.79 26.69 -7.97
CA ASN A 136 -0.20 27.69 -7.08
C ASN A 136 -0.93 27.81 -5.72
N ASN A 137 -2.12 27.24 -5.61
CA ASN A 137 -2.93 27.22 -4.39
C ASN A 137 -2.83 25.89 -3.61
N ASP A 138 -1.97 24.94 -4.05
CA ASP A 138 -1.81 23.67 -3.36
C ASP A 138 -1.03 23.87 -2.06
N LEU A 139 -1.56 23.33 -0.98
CA LEU A 139 -0.86 23.24 0.30
C LEU A 139 -0.06 21.95 0.33
N TRP A 140 1.20 22.04 0.67
CA TRP A 140 2.12 20.93 0.80
C TRP A 140 2.38 20.62 2.27
N GLN A 141 2.16 19.38 2.66
CA GLN A 141 2.60 18.87 3.95
C GLN A 141 3.97 18.21 3.78
N HIS A 142 5.01 18.84 4.30
CA HIS A 142 6.34 18.25 4.39
C HIS A 142 6.55 17.68 5.78
N PHE A 143 6.95 16.43 5.84
CA PHE A 143 7.36 15.81 7.10
C PHE A 143 8.58 14.92 6.88
N CYS A 144 9.38 14.82 7.93
CA CYS A 144 10.49 13.88 8.02
C CYS A 144 10.29 13.04 9.26
N GLY A 145 10.55 11.76 9.16
CA GLY A 145 10.44 10.83 10.27
C GLY A 145 11.69 9.97 10.38
N VAL A 146 11.95 9.50 11.59
CA VAL A 146 13.01 8.53 11.88
C VAL A 146 12.37 7.30 12.50
N GLU A 147 12.67 6.13 11.97
CA GLU A 147 12.31 4.86 12.60
C GLU A 147 13.50 4.42 13.48
N ILE A 148 13.23 4.21 14.76
CA ILE A 148 14.24 3.80 15.74
C ILE A 148 13.88 2.40 16.24
N GLU A 149 14.81 1.47 16.12
CA GLU A 149 14.75 0.19 16.77
C GLU A 149 15.59 0.24 18.06
N THR A 150 14.97 -0.05 19.19
CA THR A 150 15.65 -0.06 20.51
C THR A 150 15.87 -1.49 21.00
N LYS A 151 17.03 -1.73 21.62
CA LYS A 151 17.34 -3.03 22.22
C LYS A 151 16.48 -3.37 23.45
N ASN A 152 15.96 -2.35 24.11
CA ASN A 152 15.11 -2.47 25.29
C ASN A 152 13.74 -1.86 25.05
N ILE A 153 12.71 -2.41 25.69
CA ILE A 153 11.37 -1.84 25.67
C ILE A 153 11.43 -0.46 26.32
N PHE A 154 11.08 0.58 25.56
CA PHE A 154 10.90 1.91 26.12
C PHE A 154 9.61 1.89 26.92
N LEU A 155 9.69 1.80 28.24
CA LEU A 155 8.57 2.08 29.12
C LEU A 155 8.36 3.60 29.09
N MET A 156 7.30 4.08 28.46
CA MET A 156 6.87 5.44 28.66
C MET A 156 6.52 5.59 30.15
N MET A 157 7.34 6.30 30.91
CA MET A 157 6.95 6.72 32.26
C MET A 157 5.71 7.60 32.13
N LYS A 158 4.68 7.22 32.86
CA LYS A 158 3.43 7.98 33.00
C LYS A 158 3.68 9.28 33.75
#